data_c64b04437c60b15a2cff066f1b93fa09
#
_entry.id   c64b04437c60b15a2cff066f1b93fa09
#
_cell.length_a   1.000
_cell.length_b   1.000
_cell.length_c   1.000
_cell.angle_alpha   90.00
_cell.angle_beta   90.00
_cell.angle_gamma   90.00
#
_symmetry.space_group_name_H-M   'P 1'
#
loop_
_entity.id
_entity.type
_entity.pdbx_description
1 polymer ?
#
loop_
_entity_poly.entity_id
_entity_poly.type
_entity_poly.pdbx_seq_one_letter_code
_entity_poly.pdbx_strand_id
1 'polypeptide(L)'
;SLRTAALVAAGILAVGSNFSPLWYTARHSKETIRGGSELAATAETSKNGLALDYATAWSYGKAETLNLLVPDFMGRESGTTFPADGQTAAVLNDYGLRGAAQQLSAYWGTQPYTGGPTYLGAAAVFLAALGIALARGRNKWWIIAACVVMILLAWGRNLRGFTEFAFKY
;
A
#
# COMPACT_ATOMS: atom_id res chain seq x y z
N SER A 1 -29.21 -20.32 -10.83
CA SER A 1 -30.36 -19.41 -10.61
C SER A 1 -30.26 -18.20 -11.55
N LEU A 2 -31.36 -17.48 -11.77
CA LEU A 2 -31.42 -16.30 -12.63
C LEU A 2 -30.36 -15.23 -12.19
N ARG A 3 -30.16 -15.08 -10.88
CA ARG A 3 -29.17 -14.16 -10.31
C ARG A 3 -27.73 -14.55 -10.67
N THR A 4 -27.44 -15.85 -10.65
CA THR A 4 -26.10 -16.35 -11.03
C THR A 4 -25.83 -16.13 -12.50
N ALA A 5 -26.83 -16.38 -13.36
CA ALA A 5 -26.73 -16.12 -14.78
C ALA A 5 -26.53 -14.63 -15.09
N ALA A 6 -27.25 -13.74 -14.40
CA ALA A 6 -27.09 -12.29 -14.54
C ALA A 6 -25.69 -11.83 -14.12
N LEU A 7 -25.12 -12.35 -13.02
CA LEU A 7 -23.76 -12.04 -12.59
C LEU A 7 -22.72 -12.52 -13.60
N VAL A 8 -22.88 -13.71 -14.15
CA VAL A 8 -21.98 -14.23 -15.18
C VAL A 8 -22.05 -13.38 -16.45
N ALA A 9 -23.26 -13.03 -16.89
CA ALA A 9 -23.45 -12.15 -18.05
C ALA A 9 -22.82 -10.76 -17.82
N ALA A 10 -23.01 -10.17 -16.65
CA ALA A 10 -22.39 -8.90 -16.28
C ALA A 10 -20.86 -9.00 -16.28
N GLY A 11 -20.29 -10.10 -15.77
CA GLY A 11 -18.85 -10.36 -15.82
C GLY A 11 -18.31 -10.46 -17.25
N ILE A 12 -19.01 -11.19 -18.13
CA ILE A 12 -18.64 -11.31 -19.54
C ILE A 12 -18.68 -9.94 -20.24
N LEU A 13 -19.71 -9.14 -19.97
CA LEU A 13 -19.83 -7.79 -20.54
C LEU A 13 -18.73 -6.87 -20.02
N ALA A 14 -18.39 -6.93 -18.73
CA ALA A 14 -17.32 -6.13 -18.14
C ALA A 14 -15.94 -6.48 -18.73
N VAL A 15 -15.63 -7.76 -18.91
CA VAL A 15 -14.41 -8.21 -19.58
C VAL A 15 -14.42 -7.83 -21.05
N GLY A 16 -15.56 -8.03 -21.73
CA GLY A 16 -15.71 -7.71 -23.15
C GLY A 16 -15.51 -6.21 -23.44
N SER A 17 -16.09 -5.34 -22.61
CA SER A 17 -15.92 -3.88 -22.77
C SER A 17 -14.48 -3.40 -22.51
N ASN A 18 -13.71 -4.15 -21.73
CA ASN A 18 -12.31 -3.86 -21.44
C ASN A 18 -11.33 -4.79 -22.19
N PHE A 19 -11.80 -5.53 -23.18
CA PHE A 19 -10.98 -6.54 -23.85
C PHE A 19 -9.72 -5.96 -24.50
N SER A 20 -9.83 -4.82 -25.19
CA SER A 20 -8.69 -4.21 -25.87
C SER A 20 -7.54 -3.85 -24.93
N PRO A 21 -7.74 -3.07 -23.84
CA PRO A 21 -6.67 -2.78 -22.89
C PRO A 21 -6.16 -4.02 -22.17
N LEU A 22 -7.02 -4.98 -21.84
CA LEU A 22 -6.60 -6.23 -21.20
C LEU A 22 -5.72 -7.07 -22.12
N TRP A 23 -6.14 -7.23 -23.39
CA TRP A 23 -5.37 -7.94 -24.40
C TRP A 23 -4.00 -7.30 -24.64
N TYR A 24 -3.99 -5.98 -24.85
CA TYR A 24 -2.76 -5.24 -25.04
C TYR A 24 -1.80 -5.40 -23.85
N THR A 25 -2.31 -5.21 -22.63
CA THR A 25 -1.52 -5.37 -21.41
C THR A 25 -1.00 -6.80 -21.27
N ALA A 26 -1.83 -7.82 -21.50
CA ALA A 26 -1.42 -9.21 -21.42
C ALA A 26 -0.34 -9.57 -22.46
N ARG A 27 -0.45 -9.03 -23.68
CA ARG A 27 0.53 -9.28 -24.73
C ARG A 27 1.87 -8.61 -24.46
N HIS A 28 1.84 -7.36 -23.99
CA HIS A 28 3.06 -6.58 -23.74
C HIS A 28 3.63 -6.77 -22.33
N SER A 29 2.90 -7.44 -21.42
CA SER A 29 3.39 -7.69 -20.07
C SER A 29 4.72 -8.46 -20.04
N LYS A 30 4.95 -9.32 -21.03
CA LYS A 30 6.20 -10.11 -21.16
C LYS A 30 7.42 -9.24 -21.51
N GLU A 31 7.20 -8.10 -22.13
CA GLU A 31 8.25 -7.17 -22.57
C GLU A 31 8.49 -6.04 -21.55
N THR A 32 7.73 -6.05 -20.45
CA THR A 32 7.85 -5.06 -19.39
C THR A 32 8.66 -5.62 -18.21
N ILE A 33 9.09 -4.73 -17.31
CA ILE A 33 9.78 -5.09 -16.06
C ILE A 33 9.02 -6.19 -15.27
N ARG A 34 7.70 -6.28 -15.44
CA ARG A 34 6.85 -7.30 -14.80
C ARG A 34 6.90 -8.67 -15.49
N GLY A 35 7.36 -8.74 -16.73
CA GLY A 35 7.45 -9.98 -17.51
C GLY A 35 8.78 -10.71 -17.43
N GLY A 36 9.75 -10.17 -16.69
CA GLY A 36 11.13 -10.67 -16.64
C GLY A 36 11.91 -10.22 -17.90
N SER A 37 12.84 -9.31 -17.74
CA SER A 37 13.76 -8.90 -18.79
C SER A 37 14.86 -9.95 -18.93
N GLU A 38 15.23 -10.33 -20.15
CA GLU A 38 16.42 -11.14 -20.43
C GLU A 38 17.70 -10.48 -19.89
N LEU A 39 17.68 -9.16 -19.69
CA LEU A 39 18.76 -8.38 -19.07
C LEU A 39 18.84 -8.53 -17.54
N ALA A 40 17.81 -9.07 -16.91
CA ALA A 40 17.76 -9.35 -15.47
C ALA A 40 18.24 -10.77 -15.11
N ALA A 41 19.02 -11.43 -15.96
CA ALA A 41 19.52 -12.80 -15.80
C ALA A 41 20.46 -13.02 -14.59
N THR A 42 20.63 -12.06 -13.70
CA THR A 42 21.56 -12.14 -12.56
C THR A 42 20.92 -12.13 -11.19
N ALA A 43 19.60 -12.11 -11.08
CA ALA A 43 18.94 -12.22 -9.78
C ALA A 43 17.79 -13.22 -9.88
N GLU A 44 17.65 -14.07 -8.91
CA GLU A 44 16.63 -15.12 -8.71
C GLU A 44 15.22 -14.72 -9.20
N THR A 45 15.11 -14.54 -10.52
CA THR A 45 13.89 -14.06 -11.16
C THR A 45 12.98 -15.26 -11.35
N SER A 46 11.92 -15.31 -10.60
CA SER A 46 10.81 -16.20 -10.88
C SER A 46 10.43 -16.07 -12.36
N LYS A 47 10.46 -17.17 -13.09
CA LYS A 47 10.23 -17.23 -14.56
C LYS A 47 8.88 -16.64 -15.01
N ASN A 48 8.00 -16.26 -14.09
CA ASN A 48 6.62 -15.83 -14.36
C ASN A 48 6.15 -14.62 -13.53
N GLY A 49 7.01 -13.70 -13.13
CA GLY A 49 6.55 -12.54 -12.35
C GLY A 49 7.64 -11.56 -11.95
N LEU A 50 7.23 -10.56 -11.21
CA LEU A 50 8.10 -9.54 -10.66
C LEU A 50 8.99 -10.15 -9.57
N ALA A 51 10.28 -9.78 -9.53
CA ALA A 51 11.14 -10.17 -8.42
C ALA A 51 10.53 -9.72 -7.09
N LEU A 52 10.52 -10.59 -6.08
CA LEU A 52 9.87 -10.34 -4.79
C LEU A 52 10.38 -9.05 -4.14
N ASP A 53 11.68 -8.79 -4.18
CA ASP A 53 12.29 -7.61 -3.60
C ASP A 53 11.80 -6.32 -4.28
N TYR A 54 11.63 -6.35 -5.61
CA TYR A 54 11.06 -5.21 -6.34
C TYR A 54 9.56 -5.04 -6.04
N ALA A 55 8.80 -6.14 -6.03
CA ALA A 55 7.37 -6.10 -5.72
C ALA A 55 7.09 -5.58 -4.30
N THR A 56 8.01 -5.82 -3.38
CA THR A 56 7.90 -5.41 -1.97
C THR A 56 8.71 -4.16 -1.64
N ALA A 57 9.29 -3.46 -2.63
CA ALA A 57 10.09 -2.25 -2.40
C ALA A 57 9.31 -1.14 -1.68
N TRP A 58 8.02 -1.00 -1.97
CA TRP A 58 7.10 -0.05 -1.34
C TRP A 58 6.23 -0.67 -0.26
N SER A 59 6.75 -1.66 0.45
CA SER A 59 6.04 -2.26 1.58
C SER A 59 5.75 -1.26 2.67
N TYR A 60 4.54 -1.35 3.21
CA TYR A 60 4.08 -0.48 4.29
C TYR A 60 4.80 -0.81 5.59
N GLY A 61 5.28 0.20 6.30
CA GLY A 61 5.92 -0.01 7.60
C GLY A 61 4.91 -0.44 8.66
N LYS A 62 5.33 -1.30 9.59
CA LYS A 62 4.43 -1.75 10.68
C LYS A 62 3.89 -0.57 11.49
N ALA A 63 4.74 0.39 11.85
CA ALA A 63 4.34 1.60 12.54
C ALA A 63 3.52 2.55 11.65
N GLU A 64 3.74 2.53 10.34
CA GLU A 64 2.98 3.32 9.37
C GLU A 64 1.50 2.92 9.32
N THR A 65 1.16 1.70 9.75
CA THR A 65 -0.23 1.26 9.89
C THR A 65 -1.04 2.19 10.81
N LEU A 66 -0.38 2.87 11.75
CA LEU A 66 -1.03 3.84 12.63
C LEU A 66 -1.47 5.11 11.88
N ASN A 67 -0.92 5.41 10.70
CA ASN A 67 -1.42 6.48 9.85
C ASN A 67 -2.89 6.28 9.44
N LEU A 68 -3.35 5.03 9.35
CA LEU A 68 -4.75 4.73 9.07
C LEU A 68 -5.70 5.30 10.16
N LEU A 69 -5.22 5.39 11.39
CA LEU A 69 -5.98 5.81 12.57
C LEU A 69 -5.67 7.25 12.98
N VAL A 70 -4.41 7.66 12.86
CA VAL A 70 -3.92 8.96 13.30
C VAL A 70 -3.28 9.67 12.10
N PRO A 71 -3.77 10.83 11.68
CA PRO A 71 -3.20 11.56 10.57
C PRO A 71 -1.76 11.96 10.87
N ASP A 72 -0.91 11.90 9.86
CA ASP A 72 0.50 12.32 9.91
C ASP A 72 1.34 11.62 11.01
N PHE A 73 0.94 10.42 11.49
CA PHE A 73 1.66 9.68 12.54
C PHE A 73 3.14 9.43 12.18
N MET A 74 3.42 9.07 10.92
CA MET A 74 4.79 8.92 10.39
C MET A 74 5.20 10.10 9.51
N GLY A 75 4.62 11.27 9.77
CA GLY A 75 4.86 12.48 9.01
C GLY A 75 3.99 12.61 7.77
N ARG A 76 4.40 13.51 6.89
CA ARG A 76 3.67 13.87 5.66
C ARG A 76 4.26 13.17 4.44
N GLU A 77 4.10 13.76 3.26
CA GLU A 77 4.76 13.28 2.05
C GLU A 77 6.28 13.51 2.11
N SER A 78 7.01 12.68 1.41
CA SER A 78 8.49 12.72 1.42
C SER A 78 9.07 14.02 0.86
N GLY A 79 8.33 14.71 -0.02
CA GLY A 79 8.73 16.00 -0.61
C GLY A 79 8.43 17.20 0.27
N THR A 80 7.64 17.03 1.33
CA THR A 80 7.33 18.13 2.26
C THR A 80 8.46 18.33 3.25
N THR A 81 8.86 19.58 3.45
CA THR A 81 9.86 19.99 4.44
C THR A 81 9.19 20.77 5.56
N PHE A 82 9.92 21.02 6.65
CA PHE A 82 9.39 21.81 7.75
C PHE A 82 9.42 23.29 7.41
N PRO A 83 8.36 24.07 7.78
CA PRO A 83 8.34 25.51 7.55
C PRO A 83 9.42 26.23 8.35
N ALA A 84 9.94 27.31 7.74
CA ALA A 84 11.05 28.08 8.33
C ALA A 84 10.67 28.80 9.65
N ASP A 85 9.39 29.08 9.81
CA ASP A 85 8.80 29.76 10.98
C ASP A 85 8.16 28.77 11.98
N GLY A 86 8.33 27.45 11.74
CA GLY A 86 7.78 26.40 12.59
C GLY A 86 8.61 26.15 13.86
N GLN A 87 7.99 25.48 14.84
CA GLN A 87 8.63 25.11 16.10
C GLN A 87 9.90 24.25 15.86
N THR A 88 9.86 23.34 14.90
CA THR A 88 11.01 22.51 14.52
C THR A 88 12.19 23.37 14.06
N ALA A 89 11.93 24.40 13.25
CA ALA A 89 12.95 25.33 12.80
C ALA A 89 13.53 26.14 13.95
N ALA A 90 12.70 26.59 14.89
CA ALA A 90 13.13 27.31 16.09
C ALA A 90 14.09 26.43 16.92
N VAL A 91 13.71 25.21 17.23
CA VAL A 91 14.55 24.25 17.98
C VAL A 91 15.87 23.99 17.25
N LEU A 92 15.84 23.72 15.94
CA LEU A 92 17.07 23.48 15.17
C LEU A 92 17.99 24.71 15.13
N ASN A 93 17.42 25.91 15.07
CA ASN A 93 18.19 27.15 15.13
C ASN A 93 18.88 27.36 16.48
N ASP A 94 18.25 26.98 17.59
CA ASP A 94 18.84 27.02 18.94
C ASP A 94 20.03 26.06 19.05
N TYR A 95 20.02 24.94 18.35
CA TYR A 95 21.16 24.03 18.22
C TYR A 95 22.19 24.45 17.16
N GLY A 96 22.07 25.64 16.57
CA GLY A 96 22.99 26.16 15.56
C GLY A 96 22.78 25.59 14.15
N LEU A 97 21.76 24.78 13.93
CA LEU A 97 21.43 24.13 12.64
C LEU A 97 20.48 25.00 11.80
N ARG A 98 20.90 26.24 11.52
CA ARG A 98 20.10 27.20 10.75
C ARG A 98 19.82 26.69 9.34
N GLY A 99 18.55 26.74 8.93
CA GLY A 99 18.11 26.30 7.61
C GLY A 99 17.97 24.78 7.44
N ALA A 100 18.34 23.99 8.44
CA ALA A 100 18.22 22.53 8.36
C ALA A 100 16.74 22.05 8.25
N ALA A 101 15.81 22.79 8.86
CA ALA A 101 14.40 22.46 8.80
C ALA A 101 13.86 22.34 7.37
N GLN A 102 14.30 23.20 6.45
CA GLN A 102 13.89 23.18 5.05
C GLN A 102 14.57 22.09 4.22
N GLN A 103 15.58 21.41 4.76
CA GLN A 103 16.29 20.32 4.10
C GLN A 103 15.84 18.93 4.60
N LEU A 104 15.20 18.90 5.78
CA LEU A 104 14.69 17.66 6.36
C LEU A 104 13.31 17.32 5.79
N SER A 105 13.17 16.08 5.33
CA SER A 105 11.85 15.56 4.95
C SER A 105 10.93 15.49 6.18
N ALA A 106 9.69 15.91 6.00
CA ALA A 106 8.66 15.75 7.02
C ALA A 106 8.08 14.32 7.09
N TYR A 107 8.68 13.38 6.39
CA TYR A 107 8.35 11.97 6.42
C TYR A 107 9.48 11.16 7.07
N TRP A 108 9.14 10.31 8.04
CA TRP A 108 10.07 9.43 8.74
C TRP A 108 9.64 7.96 8.75
N GLY A 109 8.81 7.58 7.79
CA GLY A 109 8.44 6.18 7.57
C GLY A 109 9.51 5.37 6.85
N THR A 110 9.18 4.11 6.54
CA THR A 110 10.13 3.15 5.96
C THR A 110 10.05 3.02 4.45
N GLN A 111 9.04 3.62 3.81
CA GLN A 111 8.94 3.62 2.35
C GLN A 111 10.03 4.50 1.73
N PRO A 112 10.55 4.16 0.54
CA PRO A 112 11.58 4.96 -0.13
C PRO A 112 11.14 6.43 -0.31
N TYR A 113 9.91 6.62 -0.71
CA TYR A 113 9.19 7.90 -0.67
C TYR A 113 7.68 7.64 -0.76
N THR A 114 6.89 8.60 -0.31
CA THR A 114 5.43 8.56 -0.34
C THR A 114 4.84 9.90 -0.77
N GLY A 115 3.72 9.88 -1.46
CA GLY A 115 2.91 11.06 -1.78
C GLY A 115 1.99 11.51 -0.65
N GLY A 116 2.14 10.92 0.53
CA GLY A 116 1.40 11.23 1.75
C GLY A 116 0.84 9.99 2.46
N PRO A 117 0.69 10.05 3.78
CA PRO A 117 0.15 8.95 4.55
C PRO A 117 -1.34 8.75 4.26
N THR A 118 -1.74 7.48 4.14
CA THR A 118 -3.13 7.11 3.97
C THR A 118 -3.86 7.20 5.31
N TYR A 119 -4.78 8.14 5.43
CA TYR A 119 -5.64 8.29 6.60
C TYR A 119 -7.09 7.94 6.25
N LEU A 120 -7.71 7.05 7.03
CA LEU A 120 -9.09 6.60 6.78
C LEU A 120 -10.15 7.65 7.12
N GLY A 121 -9.82 8.60 7.96
CA GLY A 121 -10.76 9.59 8.49
C GLY A 121 -11.40 9.14 9.81
N ALA A 122 -11.50 10.08 10.76
CA ALA A 122 -12.03 9.81 12.09
C ALA A 122 -13.44 9.21 12.06
N ALA A 123 -14.30 9.72 11.16
CA ALA A 123 -15.67 9.20 11.02
C ALA A 123 -15.68 7.73 10.56
N ALA A 124 -14.84 7.35 9.59
CA ALA A 124 -14.75 5.98 9.12
C ALA A 124 -14.23 5.04 10.20
N VAL A 125 -13.18 5.45 10.93
CA VAL A 125 -12.63 4.68 12.06
C VAL A 125 -13.68 4.50 13.17
N PHE A 126 -14.39 5.57 13.53
CA PHE A 126 -15.46 5.52 14.52
C PHE A 126 -16.59 4.58 14.10
N LEU A 127 -17.08 4.70 12.86
CA LEU A 127 -18.14 3.84 12.34
C LEU A 127 -17.69 2.38 12.24
N ALA A 128 -16.44 2.12 11.88
CA ALA A 128 -15.89 0.76 11.86
C ALA A 128 -15.86 0.15 13.27
N ALA A 129 -15.37 0.91 14.26
CA ALA A 129 -15.35 0.47 15.66
C ALA A 129 -16.77 0.21 16.20
N LEU A 130 -17.71 1.12 15.90
CA LEU A 130 -19.12 0.98 16.27
C LEU A 130 -19.74 -0.24 15.57
N GLY A 131 -19.45 -0.44 14.29
CA GLY A 131 -19.91 -1.61 13.53
C GLY A 131 -19.39 -2.91 14.13
N ILE A 132 -18.11 -3.00 14.49
CA ILE A 132 -17.53 -4.17 15.16
C ILE A 132 -18.21 -4.44 16.49
N ALA A 133 -18.50 -3.39 17.28
CA ALA A 133 -19.10 -3.51 18.59
C ALA A 133 -20.59 -3.93 18.51
N LEU A 134 -21.35 -3.32 17.63
CA LEU A 134 -22.81 -3.49 17.57
C LEU A 134 -23.29 -4.59 16.64
N ALA A 135 -22.52 -4.92 15.60
CA ALA A 135 -22.92 -5.94 14.64
C ALA A 135 -23.04 -7.32 15.32
N ARG A 136 -24.22 -7.90 15.24
CA ARG A 136 -24.52 -9.26 15.69
C ARG A 136 -24.47 -10.20 14.50
N GLY A 137 -23.69 -11.30 14.63
CA GLY A 137 -23.59 -12.30 13.57
C GLY A 137 -22.16 -12.66 13.19
N ARG A 138 -22.02 -13.77 12.47
CA ARG A 138 -20.72 -14.34 12.09
C ARG A 138 -20.02 -13.55 10.97
N ASN A 139 -20.76 -12.78 10.21
CA ASN A 139 -20.23 -12.09 9.02
C ASN A 139 -19.18 -11.02 9.37
N LYS A 140 -19.24 -10.41 10.56
CA LYS A 140 -18.24 -9.43 10.97
C LYS A 140 -16.83 -10.03 11.07
N TRP A 141 -16.72 -11.30 11.47
CA TRP A 141 -15.43 -11.94 11.69
C TRP A 141 -14.64 -12.16 10.40
N TRP A 142 -15.32 -12.54 9.32
CA TRP A 142 -14.62 -12.69 8.05
C TRP A 142 -14.19 -11.32 7.46
N ILE A 143 -14.97 -10.26 7.70
CA ILE A 143 -14.58 -8.90 7.29
C ILE A 143 -13.34 -8.44 8.06
N ILE A 144 -13.34 -8.63 9.40
CA ILE A 144 -12.17 -8.34 10.23
C ILE A 144 -10.96 -9.14 9.76
N ALA A 145 -11.14 -10.45 9.52
CA ALA A 145 -10.07 -11.31 9.03
C ALA A 145 -9.53 -10.83 7.68
N ALA A 146 -10.41 -10.44 6.76
CA ALA A 146 -10.00 -9.88 5.46
C ALA A 146 -9.19 -8.58 5.64
N CYS A 147 -9.62 -7.66 6.49
CA CYS A 147 -8.87 -6.44 6.78
C CYS A 147 -7.48 -6.75 7.37
N VAL A 148 -7.40 -7.69 8.31
CA VAL A 148 -6.12 -8.12 8.90
C VAL A 148 -5.20 -8.71 7.83
N VAL A 149 -5.72 -9.61 6.99
CA VAL A 149 -4.93 -10.21 5.89
C VAL A 149 -4.42 -9.13 4.93
N MET A 150 -5.25 -8.15 4.58
CA MET A 150 -4.83 -7.04 3.70
C MET A 150 -3.72 -6.20 4.34
N ILE A 151 -3.79 -5.93 5.64
CA ILE A 151 -2.71 -5.23 6.36
C ILE A 151 -1.42 -6.07 6.38
N LEU A 152 -1.52 -7.37 6.65
CA LEU A 152 -0.37 -8.28 6.63
C LEU A 152 0.30 -8.34 5.25
N LEU A 153 -0.49 -8.36 4.18
CA LEU A 153 0.01 -8.27 2.80
C LEU A 153 0.66 -6.92 2.51
N ALA A 154 0.09 -5.82 3.01
CA ALA A 154 0.66 -4.49 2.84
C ALA A 154 2.03 -4.33 3.53
N TRP A 155 2.30 -5.08 4.61
CA TRP A 155 3.61 -5.09 5.26
C TRP A 155 4.71 -5.72 4.39
N GLY A 156 4.38 -6.49 3.38
CA GLY A 156 5.29 -7.02 2.36
C GLY A 156 6.63 -7.50 2.95
N ARG A 157 7.75 -6.84 2.60
CA ARG A 157 9.08 -7.19 3.10
C ARG A 157 9.23 -7.11 4.63
N ASN A 158 8.39 -6.32 5.31
CA ASN A 158 8.40 -6.20 6.76
C ASN A 158 7.77 -7.40 7.47
N LEU A 159 7.13 -8.31 6.69
CA LEU A 159 6.62 -9.62 7.13
C LEU A 159 6.99 -10.70 6.11
N ARG A 160 8.29 -10.85 5.85
CA ARG A 160 8.84 -11.62 4.72
C ARG A 160 8.28 -13.04 4.62
N GLY A 161 8.24 -13.80 5.71
CA GLY A 161 7.75 -15.19 5.66
C GLY A 161 6.31 -15.33 5.19
N PHE A 162 5.41 -14.42 5.62
CA PHE A 162 4.03 -14.41 5.15
C PHE A 162 3.93 -14.00 3.68
N THR A 163 4.72 -13.02 3.28
CA THR A 163 4.74 -12.51 1.91
C THR A 163 5.30 -13.55 0.94
N GLU A 164 6.38 -14.24 1.28
CA GLU A 164 6.94 -15.35 0.49
C GLU A 164 5.94 -16.49 0.34
N PHE A 165 5.23 -16.84 1.42
CA PHE A 165 4.14 -17.81 1.36
C PHE A 165 3.04 -17.37 0.38
N ALA A 166 2.53 -16.14 0.52
CA ALA A 166 1.47 -15.60 -0.35
C ALA A 166 1.92 -15.43 -1.82
N PHE A 167 3.21 -15.26 -2.07
CA PHE A 167 3.78 -15.18 -3.43
C PHE A 167 3.97 -16.54 -4.08
N LYS A 168 4.14 -17.58 -3.26
CA LYS A 168 4.42 -18.93 -3.74
C LYS A 168 3.15 -19.70 -4.09
N TYR A 169 2.04 -19.41 -3.43
CA TYR A 169 0.75 -20.10 -3.54
C TYR A 169 -0.38 -19.17 -3.95
#